data_a8e4cadc7249c45fd0672bc973f3aedd
#
_entry.id   a8e4cadc7249c45fd0672bc973f3aedd
#
_cell.length_a   1.000
_cell.length_b   1.000
_cell.length_c   1.000
_cell.angle_alpha   90.00
_cell.angle_beta   90.00
_cell.angle_gamma   90.00
#
_symmetry.space_group_name_H-M   'P 1'
#
loop_
_entity.id
_entity.type
_entity.pdbx_description
1 polymer ?
#
loop_
_entity_poly.entity_id
_entity_poly.type
_entity_poly.pdbx_seq_one_letter_code
_entity_poly.pdbx_strand_id
1 'polypeptide(L)'
;MIGKGIRRLLIQAKQYSADSRILLVSPIHLGEQVWKDEFDPEFSPESVEVSRKLTDVYKKIADEFGVEFLAASSVADSSEADQEHMNPEGHAALAGAIEEKIYQMAC
;
A
#
# COMPACT_ATOMS: atom_id res chain seq x y z
N MET A 1 2.68 13.57 -7.27
CA MET A 1 3.61 13.62 -6.14
C MET A 1 4.07 12.27 -5.71
N ILE A 2 3.26 11.54 -4.93
CA ILE A 2 3.61 10.18 -4.52
C ILE A 2 3.84 9.28 -5.73
N GLY A 3 3.01 9.44 -6.77
CA GLY A 3 3.16 8.67 -7.98
C GLY A 3 4.50 8.82 -8.67
N LYS A 4 5.09 10.02 -8.65
CA LYS A 4 6.42 10.24 -9.22
C LYS A 4 7.50 9.50 -8.46
N GLY A 5 7.41 9.47 -7.13
CA GLY A 5 8.34 8.72 -6.30
C GLY A 5 8.28 7.23 -6.55
N ILE A 6 7.08 6.67 -6.66
CA ILE A 6 6.88 5.25 -6.95
C ILE A 6 7.44 4.90 -8.33
N ARG A 7 7.15 5.72 -9.34
CA ARG A 7 7.68 5.49 -10.69
C ARG A 7 9.20 5.49 -10.70
N ARG A 8 9.81 6.43 -9.99
CA ARG A 8 11.28 6.51 -9.89
C ARG A 8 11.87 5.26 -9.25
N LEU A 9 11.25 4.77 -8.17
CA LEU A 9 11.69 3.54 -7.52
C LEU A 9 11.61 2.33 -8.47
N LEU A 10 10.53 2.22 -9.21
CA LEU A 10 10.37 1.12 -10.17
C LEU A 10 11.39 1.21 -11.31
N ILE A 11 11.65 2.41 -11.81
CA ILE A 11 12.68 2.61 -12.83
C ILE A 11 14.04 2.14 -12.31
N GLN A 12 14.40 2.57 -11.09
CA GLN A 12 15.67 2.18 -10.48
C GLN A 12 15.76 0.67 -10.26
N ALA A 13 14.67 0.06 -9.75
CA ALA A 13 14.66 -1.38 -9.53
C ALA A 13 14.89 -2.16 -10.83
N LYS A 14 14.24 -1.75 -11.91
CA LYS A 14 14.41 -2.41 -13.21
C LYS A 14 15.78 -2.18 -13.81
N GLN A 15 16.41 -1.04 -13.54
CA GLN A 15 17.77 -0.77 -14.00
C GLN A 15 18.80 -1.62 -13.27
N TYR A 16 18.62 -1.81 -11.97
CA TYR A 16 19.57 -2.58 -11.16
C TYR A 16 19.41 -4.09 -11.32
N SER A 17 18.21 -4.55 -11.59
CA SER A 17 17.96 -5.98 -11.69
C SER A 17 16.80 -6.24 -12.66
N ALA A 18 17.13 -6.25 -13.95
CA ALA A 18 16.14 -6.41 -15.02
C ALA A 18 15.36 -7.72 -14.92
N ASP A 19 15.98 -8.76 -14.33
CA ASP A 19 15.36 -10.08 -14.20
C ASP A 19 14.54 -10.25 -12.93
N SER A 20 14.59 -9.28 -12.03
CA SER A 20 13.81 -9.37 -10.78
C SER A 20 12.33 -9.18 -11.06
N ARG A 21 11.53 -9.97 -10.36
CA ARG A 21 10.08 -9.77 -10.33
C ARG A 21 9.76 -8.79 -9.23
N ILE A 22 8.83 -7.89 -9.50
CA ILE A 22 8.49 -6.81 -8.58
C ILE A 22 7.03 -6.96 -8.17
N LEU A 23 6.79 -6.85 -6.86
CA LEU A 23 5.45 -6.74 -6.31
C LEU A 23 5.32 -5.35 -5.67
N LEU A 24 4.40 -4.56 -6.19
CA LEU A 24 4.09 -3.25 -5.65
C LEU A 24 2.90 -3.39 -4.71
N VAL A 25 3.08 -2.99 -3.45
CA VAL A 25 2.03 -3.08 -2.42
C VAL A 25 1.58 -1.68 -2.06
N SER A 26 0.28 -1.40 -2.25
CA SER A 26 -0.27 -0.12 -1.81
C SER A 26 -0.55 -0.16 -0.31
N PRO A 27 -0.50 1.01 0.37
CA PRO A 27 -0.72 1.04 1.82
C PRO A 27 -2.17 0.77 2.20
N ILE A 28 -2.39 0.46 3.47
CA ILE A 28 -3.74 0.41 4.05
C ILE A 28 -4.33 1.82 4.05
N HIS A 29 -5.64 1.89 4.21
CA HIS A 29 -6.31 3.19 4.32
C HIS A 29 -6.22 3.72 5.75
N LEU A 30 -6.17 5.04 5.90
CA LEU A 30 -6.30 5.68 7.20
C LEU A 30 -7.73 5.49 7.70
N GLY A 31 -7.89 5.38 9.02
CA GLY A 31 -9.22 5.31 9.62
C GLY A 31 -9.97 6.63 9.46
N GLU A 32 -11.28 6.56 9.39
CA GLU A 32 -12.13 7.75 9.15
C GLU A 32 -12.00 8.83 10.20
N GLN A 33 -11.54 8.48 11.40
CA GLN A 33 -11.46 9.41 12.52
C GLN A 33 -10.03 9.77 12.90
N VAL A 34 -9.05 9.40 12.06
CA VAL A 34 -7.62 9.61 12.35
C VAL A 34 -7.28 11.06 12.67
N TRP A 35 -8.00 12.01 12.07
CA TRP A 35 -7.75 13.44 12.20
C TRP A 35 -8.27 14.04 13.51
N LYS A 36 -9.00 13.28 14.32
CA LYS A 36 -9.54 13.78 15.59
C LYS A 36 -8.42 13.96 16.61
N ASP A 37 -8.63 14.88 17.56
CA ASP A 37 -7.64 15.21 18.58
C ASP A 37 -7.19 14.00 19.40
N GLU A 38 -8.08 13.02 19.60
CA GLU A 38 -7.76 11.81 20.37
C GLU A 38 -6.86 10.84 19.60
N PHE A 39 -6.64 11.05 18.31
CA PHE A 39 -5.77 10.23 17.46
C PHE A 39 -4.59 11.07 16.96
N ASP A 40 -4.66 11.56 15.73
CA ASP A 40 -3.56 12.32 15.14
C ASP A 40 -4.08 13.57 14.43
N PRO A 41 -4.12 14.72 15.13
CA PRO A 41 -4.67 15.95 14.57
C PRO A 41 -3.82 16.57 13.46
N GLU A 42 -2.64 16.02 13.15
CA GLU A 42 -1.87 16.44 11.98
C GLU A 42 -2.53 16.00 10.69
N PHE A 43 -3.37 14.95 10.75
CA PHE A 43 -4.19 14.54 9.61
C PHE A 43 -5.48 15.36 9.56
N SER A 44 -6.15 15.30 8.42
CA SER A 44 -7.44 15.94 8.18
C SER A 44 -8.40 14.92 7.56
N PRO A 45 -9.70 15.22 7.47
CA PRO A 45 -10.61 14.35 6.72
C PRO A 45 -10.17 14.13 5.28
N GLU A 46 -9.52 15.12 4.68
CA GLU A 46 -8.98 15.00 3.31
C GLU A 46 -7.85 13.97 3.24
N SER A 47 -7.07 13.83 4.31
CA SER A 47 -6.02 12.81 4.38
C SER A 47 -6.58 11.40 4.22
N VAL A 48 -7.75 11.15 4.80
CA VAL A 48 -8.43 9.85 4.67
C VAL A 48 -8.80 9.58 3.22
N GLU A 49 -9.36 10.59 2.53
CA GLU A 49 -9.68 10.49 1.11
C GLU A 49 -8.44 10.21 0.27
N VAL A 50 -7.35 10.93 0.52
CA VAL A 50 -6.09 10.72 -0.19
C VAL A 50 -5.57 9.31 0.02
N SER A 51 -5.65 8.77 1.25
CA SER A 51 -5.18 7.42 1.53
C SER A 51 -5.95 6.38 0.70
N ARG A 52 -7.24 6.59 0.50
CA ARG A 52 -8.06 5.70 -0.33
C ARG A 52 -7.69 5.79 -1.81
N LYS A 53 -7.39 6.98 -2.29
CA LYS A 53 -7.00 7.19 -3.68
C LYS A 53 -5.63 6.59 -4.01
N LEU A 54 -4.76 6.42 -3.03
CA LEU A 54 -3.44 5.82 -3.24
C LEU A 54 -3.53 4.41 -3.82
N THR A 55 -4.53 3.65 -3.45
CA THR A 55 -4.73 2.31 -4.00
C THR A 55 -4.83 2.35 -5.53
N ASP A 56 -5.65 3.26 -6.06
CA ASP A 56 -5.84 3.40 -7.50
C ASP A 56 -4.58 3.92 -8.19
N VAL A 57 -3.87 4.86 -7.56
CA VAL A 57 -2.62 5.40 -8.09
C VAL A 57 -1.57 4.30 -8.20
N TYR A 58 -1.39 3.50 -7.16
CA TYR A 58 -0.44 2.40 -7.16
C TYR A 58 -0.80 1.35 -8.20
N LYS A 59 -2.08 1.00 -8.30
CA LYS A 59 -2.55 0.03 -9.29
C LYS A 59 -2.25 0.48 -10.71
N LYS A 60 -2.53 1.74 -11.00
CA LYS A 60 -2.27 2.33 -12.31
C LYS A 60 -0.77 2.27 -12.65
N ILE A 61 0.08 2.61 -11.70
CA ILE A 61 1.53 2.58 -11.90
C ILE A 61 2.01 1.14 -12.10
N ALA A 62 1.50 0.20 -11.33
CA ALA A 62 1.84 -1.21 -11.50
C ALA A 62 1.49 -1.69 -12.92
N ASP A 63 0.32 -1.29 -13.41
CA ASP A 63 -0.10 -1.64 -14.77
C ASP A 63 0.80 -1.00 -15.82
N GLU A 64 1.20 0.27 -15.63
CA GLU A 64 2.11 0.96 -16.54
C GLU A 64 3.47 0.26 -16.65
N PHE A 65 3.97 -0.26 -15.56
CA PHE A 65 5.30 -0.89 -15.51
C PHE A 65 5.25 -2.41 -15.71
N GLY A 66 4.06 -2.98 -15.79
CA GLY A 66 3.92 -4.42 -15.95
C GLY A 66 4.42 -5.20 -14.74
N VAL A 67 4.27 -4.64 -13.52
CA VAL A 67 4.65 -5.33 -12.28
C VAL A 67 3.39 -5.82 -11.57
N GLU A 68 3.59 -6.77 -10.64
CA GLU A 68 2.49 -7.30 -9.86
C GLU A 68 2.02 -6.29 -8.82
N PHE A 69 0.77 -6.40 -8.42
CA PHE A 69 0.15 -5.45 -7.51
C PHE A 69 -0.63 -6.15 -6.42
N LEU A 70 -0.54 -5.63 -5.20
CA LEU A 70 -1.36 -6.06 -4.07
C LEU A 70 -1.79 -4.83 -3.29
N ALA A 71 -3.09 -4.69 -3.07
CA ALA A 71 -3.62 -3.64 -2.21
C ALA A 71 -3.66 -4.14 -0.78
N ALA A 72 -2.83 -3.58 0.11
CA ALA A 72 -2.87 -3.95 1.52
C ALA A 72 -4.26 -3.69 2.10
N SER A 73 -4.95 -2.65 1.64
CA SER A 73 -6.30 -2.30 2.08
C SER A 73 -7.35 -3.36 1.72
N SER A 74 -7.04 -4.30 0.82
CA SER A 74 -7.97 -5.39 0.49
C SER A 74 -7.99 -6.50 1.55
N VAL A 75 -6.97 -6.56 2.40
CA VAL A 75 -6.82 -7.63 3.41
C VAL A 75 -6.68 -7.11 4.84
N ALA A 76 -6.42 -5.83 5.02
CA ALA A 76 -6.19 -5.24 6.34
C ALA A 76 -6.69 -3.81 6.41
N ASP A 77 -7.10 -3.39 7.61
CA ASP A 77 -7.53 -2.03 7.90
C ASP A 77 -6.63 -1.43 8.97
N SER A 78 -6.71 -0.11 9.15
CA SER A 78 -6.06 0.52 10.28
C SER A 78 -6.76 0.10 11.57
N SER A 79 -6.00 0.01 12.67
CA SER A 79 -6.58 -0.37 13.95
C SER A 79 -7.48 0.73 14.50
N GLU A 80 -8.46 0.36 15.29
CA GLU A 80 -9.33 1.33 15.96
C GLU A 80 -8.57 2.12 17.01
N ALA A 81 -7.46 1.57 17.51
CA ALA A 81 -6.66 2.20 18.56
C ALA A 81 -6.01 3.50 18.11
N ASP A 82 -5.48 3.56 16.89
CA ASP A 82 -4.79 4.76 16.40
C ASP A 82 -5.24 5.24 15.02
N GLN A 83 -6.04 4.46 14.32
CA GLN A 83 -6.56 4.82 13.00
C GLN A 83 -5.46 4.93 11.91
N GLU A 84 -4.25 4.48 12.20
CA GLU A 84 -3.11 4.57 11.29
C GLU A 84 -2.46 3.22 11.00
N HIS A 85 -2.13 2.47 12.04
CA HIS A 85 -1.35 1.24 11.92
C HIS A 85 -2.24 0.01 11.94
N MET A 86 -1.74 -1.08 11.39
CA MET A 86 -2.43 -2.36 11.46
C MET A 86 -2.28 -2.96 12.87
N ASN A 87 -3.34 -3.67 13.30
CA ASN A 87 -3.23 -4.51 14.50
C ASN A 87 -2.51 -5.82 14.16
N PRO A 88 -2.22 -6.71 15.15
CA PRO A 88 -1.54 -7.97 14.86
C PRO A 88 -2.25 -8.84 13.83
N GLU A 89 -3.57 -8.88 13.84
CA GLU A 89 -4.34 -9.65 12.87
C GLU A 89 -4.17 -9.09 11.46
N GLY A 90 -4.11 -7.77 11.32
CA GLY A 90 -3.86 -7.12 10.04
C GLY A 90 -2.48 -7.42 9.49
N HIS A 91 -1.46 -7.38 10.35
CA HIS A 91 -0.11 -7.77 9.96
C HIS A 91 -0.06 -9.21 9.47
N ALA A 92 -0.70 -10.11 10.18
CA ALA A 92 -0.74 -11.53 9.80
C ALA A 92 -1.47 -11.72 8.47
N ALA A 93 -2.59 -11.03 8.27
CA ALA A 93 -3.36 -11.11 7.03
C ALA A 93 -2.57 -10.60 5.84
N LEU A 94 -1.89 -9.47 6.01
CA LEU A 94 -1.06 -8.91 4.94
C LEU A 94 0.15 -9.81 4.63
N ALA A 95 0.79 -10.35 5.65
CA ALA A 95 1.91 -11.27 5.46
C ALA A 95 1.47 -12.50 4.66
N GLY A 96 0.32 -13.08 4.98
CA GLY A 96 -0.23 -14.21 4.25
C GLY A 96 -0.57 -13.88 2.80
N ALA A 97 -1.12 -12.70 2.56
CA ALA A 97 -1.47 -12.26 1.21
C ALA A 97 -0.21 -12.03 0.36
N ILE A 98 0.84 -11.46 0.94
CA ILE A 98 2.12 -11.27 0.26
C ILE A 98 2.75 -12.63 -0.07
N GLU A 99 2.75 -13.55 0.88
CA GLU A 99 3.28 -14.89 0.67
C GLU A 99 2.57 -15.58 -0.49
N GLU A 100 1.25 -15.57 -0.49
CA GLU A 100 0.46 -16.17 -1.57
C GLU A 100 0.78 -15.53 -2.92
N LYS A 101 0.89 -14.19 -2.94
CA LYS A 101 1.19 -13.47 -4.16
C LYS A 101 2.58 -13.85 -4.70
N ILE A 102 3.55 -13.99 -3.81
CA ILE A 102 4.91 -14.40 -4.20
C ILE A 102 4.89 -15.80 -4.81
N TYR A 103 4.14 -16.72 -4.23
CA TYR A 103 3.99 -18.07 -4.81
C TYR A 103 3.39 -18.01 -6.20
N GLN A 104 2.37 -17.19 -6.41
CA GLN A 104 1.76 -17.01 -7.73
C GLN A 104 2.75 -16.44 -8.74
N MET A 105 3.58 -15.50 -8.30
CA MET A 105 4.59 -14.89 -9.16
C MET A 105 5.72 -15.86 -9.53
N ALA A 106 6.01 -16.81 -8.67
CA ALA A 106 7.09 -17.78 -8.89
C ALA A 106 6.71 -18.90 -9.86
N CYS A 107 5.43 -19.06 -10.17
CA CYS A 107 4.96 -20.14 -11.07
C CYS A 107 5.03 -19.75 -12.55
#